data_1fd6a2fef816c6559fe68bcb05acb771
#
_entry.id   1fd6a2fef816c6559fe68bcb05acb771
#
_cell.length_a   1.000
_cell.length_b   1.000
_cell.length_c   1.000
_cell.angle_alpha   90.00
_cell.angle_beta   90.00
_cell.angle_gamma   90.00
#
_symmetry.space_group_name_H-M   'P 1'
#
loop_
_entity.id
_entity.type
_entity.pdbx_description
1 polymer ?
#
loop_
_entity_poly.entity_id
_entity_poly.type
_entity_poly.pdbx_seq_one_letter_code
_entity_poly.pdbx_strand_id
1 'polypeptide(L)'
;SRSTGSVHTGLSIDQLAPGGTIDPLVHAFEKGVYILRGNPILTINGESYRLRSGDYAAIKVGTPHSWRAGDAPVRWLQMAAPQPKPPGAERDTFFLKDRSIATEARALDLENRRGNLLGHFDASQIPPVGQRQNVAAGLEGVFLKWMIDEDFGARHHRLLFIEYQPGVGIALHDHTFEEAYFILEGEVHATLDGKEYDLKAGDVVWTGVGCVHSFRNVGNAPVRWLETFAPQPPKENVFRFMAEWEAKA
;
A
#
# COMPACT_ATOMS: atom_id res chain seq x y z
N SER A 1 -4.07 11.09 -6.33
CA SER A 1 -5.46 11.34 -6.76
C SER A 1 -5.48 12.00 -8.14
N ARG A 2 -6.65 12.14 -8.76
CA ARG A 2 -6.81 12.86 -10.04
C ARG A 2 -6.27 14.30 -10.00
N SER A 3 -6.34 14.95 -8.85
CA SER A 3 -5.78 16.30 -8.67
C SER A 3 -4.25 16.35 -8.78
N THR A 4 -3.56 15.24 -8.59
CA THR A 4 -2.12 15.10 -8.80
C THR A 4 -1.75 14.61 -10.19
N GLY A 5 -2.72 14.32 -11.05
CA GLY A 5 -2.51 13.75 -12.39
C GLY A 5 -2.57 12.23 -12.44
N SER A 6 -2.75 11.53 -11.31
CA SER A 6 -2.88 10.08 -11.26
C SER A 6 -4.10 9.61 -12.05
N VAL A 7 -3.95 8.54 -12.81
CA VAL A 7 -5.02 7.89 -13.59
C VAL A 7 -5.21 6.41 -13.24
N HIS A 8 -4.20 5.76 -12.64
CA HIS A 8 -4.22 4.33 -12.35
C HIS A 8 -4.48 4.03 -10.88
N THR A 9 -3.95 4.85 -9.97
CA THR A 9 -4.02 4.59 -8.53
C THR A 9 -4.72 5.69 -7.76
N GLY A 10 -5.53 5.31 -6.77
CA GLY A 10 -6.05 6.18 -5.72
C GLY A 10 -5.40 5.80 -4.39
N LEU A 11 -4.89 6.79 -3.65
CA LEU A 11 -4.41 6.61 -2.29
C LEU A 11 -5.22 7.49 -1.35
N SER A 12 -5.67 6.92 -0.24
CA SER A 12 -6.37 7.65 0.83
C SER A 12 -5.99 7.11 2.20
N ILE A 13 -6.22 7.94 3.21
CA ILE A 13 -6.21 7.52 4.60
C ILE A 13 -7.63 7.62 5.11
N ASP A 14 -8.18 6.49 5.46
CA ASP A 14 -9.53 6.38 5.98
C ASP A 14 -9.50 6.27 7.50
N GLN A 15 -10.49 6.85 8.16
CA GLN A 15 -10.62 6.83 9.61
C GLN A 15 -12.09 6.65 10.03
N LEU A 16 -12.32 5.82 11.03
CA LEU A 16 -13.59 5.73 11.74
C LEU A 16 -13.41 6.19 13.18
N ALA A 17 -14.36 7.01 13.64
CA ALA A 17 -14.50 7.33 15.05
C ALA A 17 -14.88 6.06 15.87
N PRO A 18 -14.77 6.09 17.20
CA PRO A 18 -15.28 5.00 18.04
C PRO A 18 -16.74 4.66 17.68
N GLY A 19 -17.03 3.39 17.53
CA GLY A 19 -18.34 2.87 17.12
C GLY A 19 -18.73 3.14 15.67
N GLY A 20 -17.92 3.87 14.91
CA GLY A 20 -18.17 4.19 13.50
C GLY A 20 -18.20 2.94 12.60
N THR A 21 -18.98 3.00 11.53
CA THR A 21 -19.19 1.89 10.59
C THR A 21 -19.15 2.35 9.15
N ILE A 22 -18.81 1.41 8.27
CA ILE A 22 -19.09 1.49 6.83
C ILE A 22 -20.02 0.32 6.50
N ASP A 23 -21.21 0.66 6.00
CA ASP A 23 -22.20 -0.32 5.62
C ASP A 23 -21.69 -1.32 4.56
N PRO A 24 -22.26 -2.53 4.48
CA PRO A 24 -21.89 -3.50 3.46
C PRO A 24 -22.00 -2.95 2.06
N LEU A 25 -20.92 -3.07 1.29
CA LEU A 25 -20.79 -2.52 -0.06
C LEU A 25 -19.87 -3.37 -0.92
N VAL A 26 -19.88 -3.08 -2.23
CA VAL A 26 -18.93 -3.57 -3.23
C VAL A 26 -18.38 -2.41 -4.04
N HIS A 27 -17.18 -2.60 -4.59
CA HIS A 27 -16.56 -1.65 -5.52
C HIS A 27 -16.34 -2.25 -6.90
N ALA A 28 -16.36 -1.41 -7.92
CA ALA A 28 -15.97 -1.76 -9.29
C ALA A 28 -14.43 -1.65 -9.50
N PHE A 29 -13.67 -1.48 -8.43
CA PHE A 29 -12.21 -1.43 -8.41
C PHE A 29 -11.68 -2.33 -7.27
N GLU A 30 -10.41 -2.70 -7.38
CA GLU A 30 -9.70 -3.47 -6.34
C GLU A 30 -9.14 -2.52 -5.28
N LYS A 31 -9.16 -2.96 -4.02
CA LYS A 31 -8.56 -2.23 -2.89
C LYS A 31 -7.44 -3.01 -2.25
N GLY A 32 -6.35 -2.31 -1.93
CA GLY A 32 -5.40 -2.71 -0.92
C GLY A 32 -5.63 -1.90 0.36
N VAL A 33 -5.53 -2.53 1.50
CA VAL A 33 -5.71 -1.91 2.82
C VAL A 33 -4.55 -2.29 3.71
N TYR A 34 -4.04 -1.32 4.48
CA TYR A 34 -3.05 -1.56 5.55
C TYR A 34 -3.47 -0.83 6.81
N ILE A 35 -3.60 -1.56 7.93
CA ILE A 35 -4.04 -1.00 9.21
C ILE A 35 -2.89 -0.23 9.86
N LEU A 36 -3.05 1.08 9.97
CA LEU A 36 -2.09 1.97 10.61
C LEU A 36 -2.28 2.02 12.12
N ARG A 37 -3.55 2.03 12.58
CA ARG A 37 -3.88 2.16 14.01
C ARG A 37 -5.25 1.59 14.34
N GLY A 38 -5.36 1.03 15.55
CA GLY A 38 -6.61 0.52 16.12
C GLY A 38 -6.91 -0.92 15.69
N ASN A 39 -8.11 -1.39 16.08
CA ASN A 39 -8.52 -2.78 15.89
C ASN A 39 -9.88 -2.85 15.21
N PRO A 40 -9.99 -2.51 13.91
CA PRO A 40 -11.27 -2.59 13.20
C PRO A 40 -11.72 -4.02 13.02
N ILE A 41 -13.03 -4.20 12.89
CA ILE A 41 -13.62 -5.41 12.32
C ILE A 41 -13.81 -5.17 10.82
N LEU A 42 -13.19 -6.02 10.00
CA LEU A 42 -13.47 -6.16 8.59
C LEU A 42 -14.34 -7.40 8.38
N THR A 43 -15.53 -7.21 7.85
CA THR A 43 -16.33 -8.33 7.31
C THR A 43 -16.08 -8.38 5.81
N ILE A 44 -15.64 -9.52 5.31
CA ILE A 44 -15.34 -9.76 3.89
C ILE A 44 -15.87 -11.13 3.48
N ASN A 45 -16.69 -11.18 2.42
CA ASN A 45 -17.35 -12.41 1.96
C ASN A 45 -18.10 -13.16 3.09
N GLY A 46 -18.74 -12.43 4.01
CA GLY A 46 -19.49 -12.99 5.13
C GLY A 46 -18.65 -13.47 6.33
N GLU A 47 -17.33 -13.36 6.26
CA GLU A 47 -16.42 -13.70 7.36
C GLU A 47 -15.91 -12.43 8.04
N SER A 48 -15.94 -12.39 9.38
CA SER A 48 -15.54 -11.21 10.16
C SER A 48 -14.23 -11.42 10.89
N TYR A 49 -13.29 -10.50 10.67
CA TYR A 49 -11.95 -10.54 11.24
C TYR A 49 -11.67 -9.27 12.04
N ARG A 50 -11.13 -9.44 13.25
CA ARG A 50 -10.58 -8.33 14.03
C ARG A 50 -9.15 -8.11 13.62
N LEU A 51 -8.92 -7.00 12.94
CA LEU A 51 -7.58 -6.61 12.47
C LEU A 51 -6.85 -5.78 13.51
N ARG A 52 -5.54 -5.64 13.33
CA ARG A 52 -4.63 -4.82 14.14
C ARG A 52 -3.61 -4.09 13.26
N SER A 53 -2.86 -3.16 13.83
CA SER A 53 -1.77 -2.51 13.10
C SER A 53 -0.82 -3.54 12.48
N GLY A 54 -0.42 -3.32 11.23
CA GLY A 54 0.37 -4.27 10.44
C GLY A 54 -0.43 -5.30 9.67
N ASP A 55 -1.74 -5.45 9.93
CA ASP A 55 -2.60 -6.29 9.09
C ASP A 55 -2.91 -5.59 7.77
N TYR A 56 -3.00 -6.38 6.71
CA TYR A 56 -3.34 -5.90 5.38
C TYR A 56 -4.33 -6.82 4.67
N ALA A 57 -5.05 -6.27 3.71
CA ALA A 57 -6.05 -6.99 2.94
C ALA A 57 -6.05 -6.57 1.48
N ALA A 58 -6.25 -7.52 0.56
CA ALA A 58 -6.65 -7.25 -0.80
C ALA A 58 -8.14 -7.56 -0.97
N ILE A 59 -8.93 -6.55 -1.33
CA ILE A 59 -10.37 -6.66 -1.56
C ILE A 59 -10.59 -6.58 -3.06
N LYS A 60 -10.90 -7.72 -3.67
CA LYS A 60 -11.12 -7.82 -5.13
C LYS A 60 -12.35 -7.05 -5.58
N VAL A 61 -12.37 -6.69 -6.87
CA VAL A 61 -13.56 -6.12 -7.52
C VAL A 61 -14.80 -6.96 -7.20
N GLY A 62 -15.89 -6.28 -6.81
CA GLY A 62 -17.17 -6.91 -6.50
C GLY A 62 -17.24 -7.69 -5.19
N THR A 63 -16.18 -7.69 -4.37
CA THR A 63 -16.17 -8.40 -3.10
C THR A 63 -16.99 -7.66 -2.04
N PRO A 64 -18.06 -8.28 -1.47
CA PRO A 64 -18.83 -7.70 -0.38
C PRO A 64 -17.96 -7.49 0.87
N HIS A 65 -18.00 -6.29 1.42
CA HIS A 65 -17.28 -6.00 2.66
C HIS A 65 -17.91 -4.85 3.44
N SER A 66 -17.65 -4.81 4.74
CA SER A 66 -18.08 -3.75 5.67
C SER A 66 -17.02 -3.56 6.74
N TRP A 67 -17.07 -2.41 7.41
CA TRP A 67 -16.13 -2.05 8.47
C TRP A 67 -16.85 -1.59 9.73
N ARG A 68 -16.24 -1.88 10.88
CA ARG A 68 -16.66 -1.38 12.18
C ARG A 68 -15.45 -1.04 13.05
N ALA A 69 -15.45 0.16 13.63
CA ALA A 69 -14.57 0.49 14.75
C ALA A 69 -15.17 -0.04 16.06
N GLY A 70 -14.31 -0.45 17.00
CA GLY A 70 -14.70 -0.71 18.39
C GLY A 70 -14.80 0.60 19.20
N ASP A 71 -14.41 0.54 20.47
CA ASP A 71 -14.46 1.68 21.40
C ASP A 71 -13.33 2.71 21.20
N ALA A 72 -12.40 2.43 20.29
CA ALA A 72 -11.30 3.32 19.91
C ALA A 72 -11.35 3.68 18.43
N PRO A 73 -10.80 4.86 18.04
CA PRO A 73 -10.71 5.22 16.63
C PRO A 73 -9.77 4.26 15.88
N VAL A 74 -10.08 3.98 14.63
CA VAL A 74 -9.27 3.18 13.72
C VAL A 74 -8.85 3.99 12.51
N ARG A 75 -7.67 3.68 11.96
CA ARG A 75 -7.10 4.37 10.80
C ARG A 75 -6.38 3.36 9.92
N TRP A 76 -6.58 3.47 8.62
CA TRP A 76 -5.89 2.63 7.65
C TRP A 76 -5.50 3.40 6.40
N LEU A 77 -4.44 2.95 5.74
CA LEU A 77 -4.10 3.36 4.38
C LEU A 77 -4.92 2.51 3.42
N GLN A 78 -5.51 3.13 2.41
CA GLN A 78 -6.27 2.49 1.37
C GLN A 78 -5.70 2.85 0.01
N MET A 79 -5.49 1.85 -0.81
CA MET A 79 -5.15 1.96 -2.21
C MET A 79 -6.32 1.47 -3.05
N ALA A 80 -6.52 2.05 -4.22
CA ALA A 80 -7.58 1.65 -5.13
C ALA A 80 -7.04 1.62 -6.57
N ALA A 81 -7.28 0.55 -7.30
CA ALA A 81 -6.90 0.41 -8.70
C ALA A 81 -7.94 -0.43 -9.48
N PRO A 82 -8.36 -0.01 -10.70
CA PRO A 82 -8.08 1.31 -11.28
C PRO A 82 -8.58 2.43 -10.37
N GLN A 83 -8.10 3.64 -10.61
CA GLN A 83 -8.49 4.80 -9.79
C GLN A 83 -10.02 4.97 -9.74
N PRO A 84 -10.61 5.17 -8.54
CA PRO A 84 -12.03 5.42 -8.39
C PRO A 84 -12.52 6.60 -9.24
N LYS A 85 -13.73 6.52 -9.73
CA LYS A 85 -14.35 7.58 -10.52
C LYS A 85 -14.49 8.87 -9.69
N PRO A 86 -14.40 10.05 -10.32
CA PRO A 86 -14.56 11.31 -9.61
C PRO A 86 -16.02 11.52 -9.16
N PRO A 87 -16.26 12.37 -8.14
CA PRO A 87 -17.60 12.78 -7.77
C PRO A 87 -18.39 13.29 -8.99
N GLY A 88 -19.64 12.89 -9.09
CA GLY A 88 -20.53 13.26 -10.22
C GLY A 88 -20.46 12.36 -11.45
N ALA A 89 -19.48 11.45 -11.53
CA ALA A 89 -19.48 10.39 -12.53
C ALA A 89 -20.45 9.25 -12.15
N GLU A 90 -20.61 8.27 -13.07
CA GLU A 90 -21.31 7.04 -12.76
C GLU A 90 -20.74 6.35 -11.52
N ARG A 91 -21.58 5.67 -10.76
CA ARG A 91 -21.18 4.99 -9.54
C ARG A 91 -20.21 3.85 -9.83
N ASP A 92 -19.22 3.69 -8.98
CA ASP A 92 -18.28 2.57 -8.91
C ASP A 92 -18.30 1.89 -7.54
N THR A 93 -19.16 2.39 -6.63
CA THR A 93 -19.36 1.90 -5.26
C THR A 93 -20.85 1.71 -5.03
N PHE A 94 -21.24 0.51 -4.59
CA PHE A 94 -22.64 0.12 -4.44
C PHE A 94 -22.88 -0.49 -3.07
N PHE A 95 -23.78 0.09 -2.29
CA PHE A 95 -24.21 -0.47 -1.02
C PHE A 95 -25.16 -1.66 -1.22
N LEU A 96 -24.98 -2.68 -0.40
CA LEU A 96 -25.85 -3.85 -0.43
C LEU A 96 -27.20 -3.55 0.23
N LYS A 97 -28.21 -4.37 -0.07
CA LYS A 97 -29.54 -4.25 0.56
C LYS A 97 -29.50 -4.63 2.03
N ASP A 98 -28.80 -5.71 2.36
CA ASP A 98 -28.53 -6.09 3.75
C ASP A 98 -27.47 -5.13 4.33
N ARG A 99 -27.86 -4.44 5.39
CA ARG A 99 -27.02 -3.47 6.12
C ARG A 99 -26.47 -4.03 7.42
N SER A 100 -26.58 -5.34 7.63
CA SER A 100 -26.09 -5.99 8.84
C SER A 100 -24.57 -5.82 8.95
N ILE A 101 -24.11 -5.36 10.11
CA ILE A 101 -22.70 -5.17 10.42
C ILE A 101 -22.34 -6.03 11.60
N ALA A 102 -21.33 -6.87 11.44
CA ALA A 102 -20.88 -7.76 12.49
C ALA A 102 -20.35 -6.97 13.72
N THR A 103 -20.72 -7.40 14.89
CA THR A 103 -20.22 -6.90 16.19
C THR A 103 -19.16 -7.83 16.77
N GLU A 104 -19.16 -9.09 16.34
CA GLU A 104 -18.20 -10.11 16.74
C GLU A 104 -17.29 -10.47 15.56
N ALA A 105 -16.05 -10.80 15.86
CA ALA A 105 -15.06 -11.17 14.86
C ALA A 105 -13.99 -12.06 15.50
N ARG A 106 -13.48 -12.98 14.72
CA ARG A 106 -12.32 -13.79 15.11
C ARG A 106 -11.02 -13.00 14.90
N ALA A 107 -9.97 -13.36 15.62
CA ALA A 107 -8.62 -12.89 15.30
C ALA A 107 -8.23 -13.38 13.90
N LEU A 108 -7.34 -12.61 13.24
CA LEU A 108 -6.78 -13.03 11.96
C LEU A 108 -5.92 -14.28 12.18
N ASP A 109 -6.30 -15.36 11.51
CA ASP A 109 -5.54 -16.61 11.41
C ASP A 109 -5.10 -16.79 9.97
N LEU A 110 -3.80 -16.62 9.71
CA LEU A 110 -3.24 -16.66 8.37
C LEU A 110 -3.28 -18.07 7.73
N GLU A 111 -3.35 -19.11 8.54
CA GLU A 111 -3.43 -20.49 8.08
C GLU A 111 -4.88 -20.87 7.69
N ASN A 112 -5.87 -20.21 8.28
CA ASN A 112 -7.29 -20.57 8.14
C ASN A 112 -8.18 -19.38 7.74
N ARG A 113 -7.74 -18.55 6.81
CA ARG A 113 -8.46 -17.35 6.31
C ARG A 113 -9.55 -17.61 5.27
N ARG A 114 -9.86 -18.88 4.98
CA ARG A 114 -10.94 -19.31 4.06
C ARG A 114 -10.93 -18.63 2.69
N GLY A 115 -9.73 -18.44 2.11
CA GLY A 115 -9.57 -17.86 0.79
C GLY A 115 -9.69 -16.33 0.72
N ASN A 116 -10.01 -15.64 1.82
CA ASN A 116 -9.91 -14.19 1.88
C ASN A 116 -8.43 -13.76 1.88
N LEU A 117 -8.13 -12.70 1.15
CA LEU A 117 -6.76 -12.21 0.94
C LEU A 117 -6.37 -11.27 2.08
N LEU A 118 -5.93 -11.85 3.19
CA LEU A 118 -5.53 -11.17 4.42
C LEU A 118 -4.10 -11.57 4.79
N GLY A 119 -3.32 -10.63 5.29
CA GLY A 119 -1.96 -10.88 5.75
C GLY A 119 -1.61 -10.01 6.96
N HIS A 120 -0.45 -10.28 7.53
CA HIS A 120 0.15 -9.50 8.62
C HIS A 120 1.63 -9.31 8.36
N PHE A 121 2.14 -8.12 8.68
CA PHE A 121 3.56 -7.84 8.67
C PHE A 121 3.95 -7.06 9.93
N ASP A 122 4.93 -7.60 10.65
CA ASP A 122 5.51 -6.98 11.83
C ASP A 122 6.93 -6.51 11.51
N ALA A 123 7.10 -5.18 11.42
CA ALA A 123 8.38 -4.57 11.11
C ALA A 123 9.47 -4.82 12.18
N SER A 124 9.08 -5.21 13.42
CA SER A 124 10.04 -5.60 14.46
C SER A 124 10.77 -6.91 14.14
N GLN A 125 10.23 -7.71 13.22
CA GLN A 125 10.82 -8.99 12.78
C GLN A 125 11.71 -8.86 11.55
N ILE A 126 11.99 -7.64 11.07
CA ILE A 126 12.91 -7.43 9.95
C ILE A 126 14.31 -7.95 10.36
N PRO A 127 14.91 -8.88 9.57
CA PRO A 127 16.23 -9.40 9.86
C PRO A 127 17.30 -8.31 9.85
N PRO A 128 18.35 -8.43 10.68
CA PRO A 128 19.51 -7.56 10.59
C PRO A 128 20.10 -7.53 9.18
N VAL A 129 20.73 -6.42 8.80
CA VAL A 129 21.21 -6.16 7.41
C VAL A 129 22.00 -7.36 6.84
N GLY A 130 22.93 -7.93 7.58
CA GLY A 130 23.74 -9.07 7.11
C GLY A 130 23.00 -10.43 7.00
N GLN A 131 21.71 -10.50 7.36
CA GLN A 131 20.90 -11.73 7.34
C GLN A 131 19.71 -11.61 6.40
N ARG A 132 19.59 -10.53 5.63
CA ARG A 132 18.47 -10.30 4.68
C ARG A 132 18.67 -11.13 3.42
N GLN A 133 17.71 -11.98 3.08
CA GLN A 133 17.83 -12.94 1.96
C GLN A 133 17.38 -12.39 0.60
N ASN A 134 16.66 -11.27 0.53
CA ASN A 134 16.01 -10.80 -0.71
C ASN A 134 16.54 -9.43 -1.18
N VAL A 135 17.84 -9.24 -1.09
CA VAL A 135 18.44 -8.01 -1.58
C VAL A 135 18.96 -8.25 -2.98
N ALA A 136 18.44 -7.54 -3.98
CA ALA A 136 19.08 -7.51 -5.31
C ALA A 136 20.50 -6.95 -5.15
N ALA A 137 21.44 -7.42 -5.99
CA ALA A 137 22.82 -6.93 -5.95
C ALA A 137 22.86 -5.40 -6.04
N GLY A 138 23.59 -4.76 -5.15
CA GLY A 138 23.67 -3.29 -5.06
C GLY A 138 22.60 -2.62 -4.19
N LEU A 139 21.74 -3.38 -3.52
CA LEU A 139 20.71 -2.89 -2.61
C LEU A 139 20.96 -3.32 -1.15
N GLU A 140 22.25 -3.48 -0.77
CA GLU A 140 22.61 -3.75 0.63
C GLU A 140 22.07 -2.62 1.54
N GLY A 141 21.34 -3.02 2.58
CA GLY A 141 20.68 -2.04 3.47
C GLY A 141 19.26 -1.65 3.09
N VAL A 142 18.76 -2.12 1.94
CA VAL A 142 17.32 -2.10 1.61
C VAL A 142 16.66 -3.37 2.13
N PHE A 143 15.49 -3.24 2.73
CA PHE A 143 14.57 -4.35 2.96
C PHE A 143 13.29 -4.08 2.20
N LEU A 144 12.81 -5.08 1.48
CA LEU A 144 11.58 -5.02 0.69
C LEU A 144 10.73 -6.23 1.02
N LYS A 145 9.45 -5.99 1.36
CA LYS A 145 8.46 -7.03 1.60
C LYS A 145 7.26 -6.83 0.70
N TRP A 146 7.07 -7.73 -0.24
CA TRP A 146 5.83 -7.85 -1.00
C TRP A 146 4.70 -8.28 -0.07
N MET A 147 3.66 -7.47 0.05
CA MET A 147 2.50 -7.75 0.89
C MET A 147 1.28 -8.10 0.05
N ILE A 148 1.04 -7.34 -1.02
CA ILE A 148 -0.04 -7.59 -1.96
C ILE A 148 0.56 -7.57 -3.37
N ASP A 149 0.40 -8.65 -4.10
CA ASP A 149 0.85 -8.86 -5.47
C ASP A 149 -0.02 -9.91 -6.17
N GLU A 150 0.37 -10.34 -7.36
CA GLU A 150 -0.32 -11.41 -8.10
C GLU A 150 -0.28 -12.75 -7.40
N ASP A 151 0.80 -13.08 -6.68
CA ASP A 151 0.93 -14.33 -5.94
C ASP A 151 0.04 -14.32 -4.70
N PHE A 152 -0.14 -13.16 -4.06
CA PHE A 152 -1.12 -12.95 -3.02
C PHE A 152 -2.57 -12.97 -3.56
N GLY A 153 -2.77 -12.73 -4.85
CA GLY A 153 -4.04 -12.81 -5.56
C GLY A 153 -4.64 -11.49 -6.01
N ALA A 154 -3.91 -10.37 -5.90
CA ALA A 154 -4.29 -9.09 -6.48
C ALA A 154 -4.15 -9.12 -8.01
N ARG A 155 -4.88 -8.23 -8.69
CA ARG A 155 -4.89 -8.15 -10.17
C ARG A 155 -4.54 -6.77 -10.71
N HIS A 156 -4.79 -5.72 -9.95
CA HIS A 156 -4.69 -4.35 -10.45
C HIS A 156 -3.58 -3.54 -9.79
N HIS A 157 -3.18 -3.88 -8.57
CA HIS A 157 -2.16 -3.14 -7.83
C HIS A 157 -1.22 -4.06 -7.06
N ARG A 158 -0.13 -3.49 -6.58
CA ARG A 158 0.78 -4.10 -5.61
C ARG A 158 0.93 -3.20 -4.39
N LEU A 159 1.29 -3.80 -3.26
CA LEU A 159 1.63 -3.12 -2.02
C LEU A 159 2.91 -3.73 -1.46
N LEU A 160 3.86 -2.85 -1.15
CA LEU A 160 5.13 -3.20 -0.53
C LEU A 160 5.30 -2.47 0.79
N PHE A 161 6.08 -3.09 1.66
CA PHE A 161 6.75 -2.41 2.75
C PHE A 161 8.23 -2.29 2.42
N ILE A 162 8.82 -1.11 2.62
CA ILE A 162 10.21 -0.83 2.34
C ILE A 162 10.88 -0.21 3.57
N GLU A 163 12.13 -0.60 3.82
CA GLU A 163 13.02 0.02 4.79
C GLU A 163 14.38 0.29 4.17
N TYR A 164 14.89 1.53 4.31
CA TYR A 164 16.26 1.87 3.99
C TYR A 164 17.04 2.14 5.27
N GLN A 165 18.22 1.55 5.36
CA GLN A 165 19.19 1.89 6.40
C GLN A 165 19.79 3.28 6.19
N PRO A 166 20.39 3.90 7.22
CA PRO A 166 21.10 5.18 7.08
C PRO A 166 22.10 5.18 5.91
N GLY A 167 22.08 6.23 5.09
CA GLY A 167 22.97 6.41 3.94
C GLY A 167 22.61 5.60 2.70
N VAL A 168 21.61 4.71 2.77
CA VAL A 168 21.18 3.87 1.65
C VAL A 168 20.21 4.64 0.74
N GLY A 169 20.30 4.37 -0.55
CA GLY A 169 19.39 4.91 -1.57
C GLY A 169 19.46 4.09 -2.85
N ILE A 170 18.46 4.27 -3.70
CA ILE A 170 18.42 3.69 -5.05
C ILE A 170 18.77 4.79 -6.05
N ALA A 171 19.54 4.45 -7.09
CA ALA A 171 19.89 5.37 -8.17
C ALA A 171 18.65 5.88 -8.92
N LEU A 172 18.77 7.00 -9.63
CA LEU A 172 17.72 7.55 -10.48
C LEU A 172 17.22 6.49 -11.47
N HIS A 173 15.91 6.28 -11.47
CA HIS A 173 15.22 5.30 -12.31
C HIS A 173 13.77 5.75 -12.56
N ASP A 174 13.09 5.06 -13.44
CA ASP A 174 11.65 5.23 -13.66
C ASP A 174 10.94 3.89 -13.84
N HIS A 175 9.63 3.93 -13.95
CA HIS A 175 8.76 2.78 -14.11
C HIS A 175 7.68 3.01 -15.17
N THR A 176 7.11 1.91 -15.66
CA THR A 176 5.98 1.90 -16.59
C THR A 176 4.62 1.95 -15.89
N PHE A 177 4.58 2.25 -14.59
CA PHE A 177 3.41 2.32 -13.74
C PHE A 177 3.48 3.56 -12.85
N GLU A 178 2.35 3.93 -12.24
CA GLU A 178 2.30 4.96 -11.20
C GLU A 178 2.64 4.36 -9.85
N GLU A 179 3.29 5.13 -9.01
CA GLU A 179 3.57 4.76 -7.62
C GLU A 179 3.00 5.80 -6.66
N ALA A 180 2.66 5.34 -5.47
CA ALA A 180 2.32 6.21 -4.37
C ALA A 180 2.95 5.66 -3.09
N TYR A 181 3.54 6.57 -2.31
CA TYR A 181 4.31 6.28 -1.12
C TYR A 181 3.66 6.94 0.08
N PHE A 182 3.63 6.24 1.21
CA PHE A 182 3.24 6.78 2.49
C PHE A 182 4.35 6.54 3.50
N ILE A 183 5.01 7.61 3.95
CA ILE A 183 6.13 7.51 4.90
C ILE A 183 5.58 7.15 6.29
N LEU A 184 5.99 5.99 6.80
CA LEU A 184 5.57 5.47 8.11
C LEU A 184 6.44 6.00 9.24
N GLU A 185 7.77 6.06 9.00
CA GLU A 185 8.77 6.35 10.03
C GLU A 185 10.04 6.91 9.40
N GLY A 186 10.72 7.82 10.10
CA GLY A 186 11.98 8.40 9.65
C GLY A 186 11.83 9.55 8.65
N GLU A 187 12.94 9.88 8.02
CA GLU A 187 13.05 10.95 7.03
C GLU A 187 13.81 10.44 5.80
N VAL A 188 13.39 10.87 4.62
CA VAL A 188 14.01 10.46 3.35
C VAL A 188 14.10 11.65 2.40
N HIS A 189 15.24 11.78 1.75
CA HIS A 189 15.45 12.73 0.66
C HIS A 189 15.02 12.08 -0.65
N ALA A 190 14.17 12.77 -1.43
CA ALA A 190 13.63 12.29 -2.70
C ALA A 190 13.94 13.26 -3.82
N THR A 191 14.41 12.74 -4.94
CA THR A 191 14.50 13.47 -6.21
C THR A 191 13.38 12.98 -7.12
N LEU A 192 12.52 13.89 -7.60
CA LEU A 192 11.38 13.58 -8.48
C LEU A 192 11.40 14.50 -9.69
N ASP A 193 11.67 13.99 -10.89
CA ASP A 193 11.82 14.77 -12.13
C ASP A 193 12.74 16.01 -11.94
N GLY A 194 13.88 15.79 -11.27
CA GLY A 194 14.89 16.80 -11.00
C GLY A 194 14.53 17.81 -9.91
N LYS A 195 13.44 17.61 -9.17
CA LYS A 195 13.08 18.40 -7.99
C LYS A 195 13.37 17.62 -6.72
N GLU A 196 13.89 18.33 -5.72
CA GLU A 196 14.31 17.75 -4.44
C GLU A 196 13.24 17.97 -3.37
N TYR A 197 13.02 16.94 -2.53
CA TYR A 197 12.05 16.97 -1.44
C TYR A 197 12.61 16.25 -0.22
N ASP A 198 12.43 16.84 0.97
CA ASP A 198 12.66 16.19 2.25
C ASP A 198 11.32 15.72 2.80
N LEU A 199 11.16 14.43 2.91
CA LEU A 199 9.92 13.76 3.31
C LEU A 199 10.08 13.13 4.68
N LYS A 200 9.01 13.11 5.46
CA LYS A 200 8.97 12.57 6.82
C LYS A 200 7.72 11.76 7.08
N ALA A 201 7.68 11.10 8.21
CA ALA A 201 6.52 10.31 8.65
C ALA A 201 5.19 11.09 8.51
N GLY A 202 4.24 10.47 7.81
CA GLY A 202 2.94 11.04 7.48
C GLY A 202 2.84 11.70 6.10
N ASP A 203 3.96 11.94 5.43
CA ASP A 203 3.97 12.50 4.07
C ASP A 203 3.55 11.44 3.05
N VAL A 204 2.94 11.93 1.97
CA VAL A 204 2.52 11.14 0.81
C VAL A 204 3.21 11.68 -0.43
N VAL A 205 3.76 10.79 -1.22
CA VAL A 205 4.33 11.08 -2.54
C VAL A 205 3.58 10.28 -3.59
N TRP A 206 3.48 10.85 -4.77
CA TRP A 206 3.00 10.17 -5.96
C TRP A 206 3.95 10.44 -7.13
N THR A 207 4.31 9.40 -7.86
CA THR A 207 5.09 9.44 -9.10
C THR A 207 4.25 8.92 -10.26
N GLY A 208 4.23 9.67 -11.35
CA GLY A 208 3.55 9.26 -12.57
C GLY A 208 4.34 8.22 -13.36
N VAL A 209 3.71 7.63 -14.36
CA VAL A 209 4.40 6.76 -15.33
C VAL A 209 5.56 7.53 -15.97
N GLY A 210 6.77 6.96 -15.90
CA GLY A 210 7.98 7.56 -16.45
C GLY A 210 8.57 8.72 -15.63
N CYS A 211 8.05 9.01 -14.44
CA CYS A 211 8.68 9.96 -13.52
C CYS A 211 10.07 9.43 -13.11
N VAL A 212 11.10 10.20 -13.42
CA VAL A 212 12.47 9.86 -13.01
C VAL A 212 12.65 10.20 -11.54
N HIS A 213 12.95 9.21 -10.72
CA HIS A 213 13.02 9.41 -9.28
C HIS A 213 14.10 8.60 -8.57
N SER A 214 14.43 9.04 -7.36
CA SER A 214 15.28 8.33 -6.41
C SER A 214 14.89 8.71 -4.98
N PHE A 215 15.17 7.80 -4.05
CA PHE A 215 15.01 8.03 -2.61
C PHE A 215 16.31 7.67 -1.90
N ARG A 216 16.71 8.50 -0.94
CA ARG A 216 17.90 8.28 -0.13
C ARG A 216 17.63 8.60 1.34
N ASN A 217 17.95 7.65 2.21
CA ASN A 217 17.93 7.91 3.65
C ASN A 217 19.14 8.77 4.04
N VAL A 218 18.88 10.04 4.35
CA VAL A 218 19.91 11.01 4.80
C VAL A 218 19.95 11.14 6.33
N GLY A 219 19.05 10.45 7.03
CA GLY A 219 18.99 10.41 8.48
C GLY A 219 20.00 9.44 9.11
N ASN A 220 19.95 9.33 10.44
CA ASN A 220 20.79 8.43 11.25
C ASN A 220 20.02 7.20 11.79
N ALA A 221 18.76 7.05 11.43
CA ALA A 221 17.90 5.92 11.75
C ALA A 221 17.26 5.35 10.47
N PRO A 222 16.77 4.11 10.48
CA PRO A 222 16.04 3.56 9.34
C PRO A 222 14.82 4.41 8.97
N VAL A 223 14.57 4.57 7.67
CA VAL A 223 13.32 5.13 7.15
C VAL A 223 12.46 4.00 6.60
N ARG A 224 11.15 4.08 6.81
CA ARG A 224 10.18 3.07 6.41
C ARG A 224 8.98 3.69 5.71
N TRP A 225 8.49 3.04 4.67
CA TRP A 225 7.28 3.46 3.99
C TRP A 225 6.48 2.29 3.41
N LEU A 226 5.22 2.58 3.13
CA LEU A 226 4.38 1.75 2.28
C LEU A 226 4.43 2.31 0.88
N GLU A 227 4.62 1.44 -0.09
CA GLU A 227 4.64 1.77 -1.50
C GLU A 227 3.58 0.95 -2.22
N THR A 228 2.79 1.60 -3.05
CA THR A 228 1.82 0.94 -3.90
C THR A 228 1.97 1.39 -5.32
N PHE A 229 1.73 0.49 -6.25
CA PHE A 229 1.75 0.84 -7.66
C PHE A 229 0.66 0.14 -8.49
N ALA A 230 0.25 0.83 -9.54
CA ALA A 230 -0.73 0.40 -10.51
C ALA A 230 -0.46 1.04 -11.88
N PRO A 231 -0.85 0.34 -12.99
CA PRO A 231 -1.35 -1.01 -13.02
C PRO A 231 -0.27 -2.02 -12.60
N GLN A 232 -0.64 -3.26 -12.30
CA GLN A 232 0.36 -4.30 -12.05
C GLN A 232 1.31 -4.40 -13.25
N PRO A 233 2.63 -4.25 -13.04
CA PRO A 233 3.60 -4.32 -14.12
C PRO A 233 3.74 -5.73 -14.65
N PRO A 234 4.28 -5.90 -15.87
CA PRO A 234 4.80 -7.18 -16.32
C PRO A 234 5.80 -7.74 -15.30
N LYS A 235 5.95 -9.07 -15.24
CA LYS A 235 6.89 -9.72 -14.31
C LYS A 235 8.36 -9.36 -14.55
N GLU A 236 8.68 -8.88 -15.76
CA GLU A 236 10.03 -8.54 -16.19
C GLU A 236 10.16 -7.04 -16.47
N ASN A 237 11.36 -6.50 -16.32
CA ASN A 237 11.73 -5.11 -16.69
C ASN A 237 10.93 -4.00 -15.96
N VAL A 238 10.84 -4.10 -14.65
CA VAL A 238 10.14 -3.09 -13.83
C VAL A 238 10.96 -1.82 -13.58
N PHE A 239 12.30 -1.88 -13.71
CA PHE A 239 13.20 -0.74 -13.50
C PHE A 239 13.90 -0.34 -14.79
N ARG A 240 14.03 0.97 -15.01
CA ARG A 240 14.86 1.56 -16.06
C ARG A 240 15.80 2.58 -15.42
N PHE A 241 17.05 2.18 -15.18
CA PHE A 241 18.05 3.07 -14.60
C PHE A 241 18.57 4.07 -15.64
N MET A 242 18.61 5.35 -15.31
CA MET A 242 19.02 6.41 -16.21
C MET A 242 20.42 6.22 -16.81
N ALA A 243 21.37 5.72 -16.01
CA ALA A 243 22.72 5.41 -16.48
C ALA A 243 22.74 4.38 -17.64
N GLU A 244 21.75 3.50 -17.73
CA GLU A 244 21.64 2.53 -18.83
C GLU A 244 21.12 3.18 -20.11
N TRP A 245 20.32 4.23 -20.01
CA TRP A 245 19.81 4.97 -21.17
C TRP A 245 20.90 5.81 -21.82
N GLU A 246 21.67 6.54 -21.04
CA GLU A 246 22.79 7.34 -21.51
C GLU A 246 23.87 6.50 -22.21
N ALA A 247 24.08 5.27 -21.74
CA ALA A 247 25.05 4.36 -22.33
C ALA A 247 24.62 3.77 -23.70
N LYS A 248 23.36 3.92 -24.09
CA LYS A 248 22.80 3.36 -25.33
C LYS A 248 22.45 4.44 -26.37
N ALA A 249 22.63 5.70 -26.06
CA ALA A 249 22.48 6.81 -26.98
C ALA A 249 23.79 7.08 -27.73
#